data_016707a2fc2d2b806ac6219d0433d734
#
_entry.id   016707a2fc2d2b806ac6219d0433d734
#
_cell.length_a   1.000
_cell.length_b   1.000
_cell.length_c   1.000
_cell.angle_alpha   90.00
_cell.angle_beta   90.00
_cell.angle_gamma   90.00
#
_symmetry.space_group_name_H-M   'P 1'
#
loop_
_entity.id
_entity.type
_entity.pdbx_description
1 polymer ?
#
loop_
_entity_poly.entity_id
_entity_poly.type
_entity_poly.pdbx_seq_one_letter_code
_entity_poly.pdbx_strand_id
1 'polypeptide(L)'
;MTSPPQTTPLALHHAASAFGSAPAVCDGAVTLSWEQLLDSVRETARALLARGVRRGDRIGIWAPNTHHWVTALLATHYVGAVIVPLNTRYVADEVAEVLSRVDAKALFITGSFLGRDRLAELRATAPELVIDTVISIPAEGVEAVDAIAWSELPKLAEAVSLEDAIARAESVQPEDLSDILFTSGTTGRSKGVLIPHGRVLTSARSWADCATLNSSDRFLVVPPFFHSFGYKAGILTCLVTGATIVPQAVFDVPESMRLIHDERITVVTGPPTIFQSLLEHPARAAADLSTLRVAVTGAATVPVVLIERMRDELRFDVVLTAYGQTESGGFGTMCRPEDSSETIANTCGRAIAGFELKLADNGELLLRSSQIMIGYLDDPQATADTIDRDGWLHTGDVAVINEHGYVKITDRLKDMYISGGFNVYPAEVEQAMARLDGVAETAVIGVPDERMGEVGKVFVVRKPGSALTAEEVLAHAKTLLARFKVPQFVEFRDQLPYSAAGKVLKRQLREEKA
;
A
#
# COMPACT_ATOMS: atom_id res chain seq x y z
N MET A 1 3.14 22.50 25.25
CA MET A 1 3.16 21.93 23.89
C MET A 1 1.72 21.69 23.51
N THR A 2 1.25 22.23 22.39
CA THR A 2 -0.10 21.95 21.87
C THR A 2 -0.16 20.48 21.43
N SER A 3 -1.29 19.82 21.70
CA SER A 3 -1.49 18.44 21.21
C SER A 3 -1.35 18.38 19.68
N PRO A 4 -0.79 17.28 19.13
CA PRO A 4 -0.63 17.17 17.70
C PRO A 4 -1.99 17.17 16.99
N PRO A 5 -2.08 17.72 15.74
CA PRO A 5 -3.32 17.75 14.97
C PRO A 5 -3.96 16.36 14.83
N GLN A 6 -5.27 16.27 15.04
CA GLN A 6 -6.00 15.01 15.03
C GLN A 6 -6.79 14.78 13.70
N THR A 7 -6.87 15.79 12.84
CA THR A 7 -7.51 15.69 11.52
C THR A 7 -6.55 16.12 10.42
N THR A 8 -6.70 15.56 9.24
CA THR A 8 -5.83 15.83 8.09
C THR A 8 -5.86 17.32 7.69
N PRO A 9 -7.03 18.03 7.68
CA PRO A 9 -7.06 19.47 7.42
C PRO A 9 -6.22 20.27 8.42
N LEU A 10 -6.34 19.98 9.73
CA LEU A 10 -5.55 20.66 10.76
C LEU A 10 -4.06 20.28 10.66
N ALA A 11 -3.73 19.06 10.25
CA ALA A 11 -2.34 18.67 10.00
C ALA A 11 -1.74 19.47 8.82
N LEU A 12 -2.53 19.73 7.78
CA LEU A 12 -2.10 20.55 6.64
C LEU A 12 -1.90 22.02 7.05
N HIS A 13 -2.81 22.60 7.85
CA HIS A 13 -2.65 23.94 8.40
C HIS A 13 -1.36 24.04 9.25
N HIS A 14 -1.12 23.01 10.08
CA HIS A 14 0.10 22.94 10.89
C HIS A 14 1.35 22.85 10.00
N ALA A 15 1.34 21.99 8.98
CA ALA A 15 2.49 21.83 8.07
C ALA A 15 2.79 23.12 7.30
N ALA A 16 1.76 23.80 6.77
CA ALA A 16 1.93 25.10 6.11
C ALA A 16 2.49 26.17 7.06
N SER A 17 2.01 26.19 8.31
CA SER A 17 2.52 27.15 9.31
C SER A 17 3.95 26.84 9.80
N ALA A 18 4.29 25.54 9.94
CA ALA A 18 5.57 25.13 10.51
C ALA A 18 6.70 25.08 9.48
N PHE A 19 6.39 24.72 8.23
CA PHE A 19 7.38 24.48 7.18
C PHE A 19 7.30 25.50 6.03
N GLY A 20 6.22 26.29 5.93
CA GLY A 20 6.06 27.46 5.07
C GLY A 20 6.52 27.26 3.63
N SER A 21 7.60 27.93 3.26
CA SER A 21 8.18 27.90 1.91
C SER A 21 9.01 26.64 1.59
N ALA A 22 9.18 25.72 2.56
CA ALA A 22 9.86 24.45 2.27
C ALA A 22 9.05 23.60 1.28
N PRO A 23 9.71 22.82 0.40
CA PRO A 23 9.03 21.98 -0.57
C PRO A 23 8.13 20.93 0.10
N ALA A 24 6.86 20.88 -0.29
CA ALA A 24 5.91 19.85 0.12
C ALA A 24 5.80 18.73 -0.91
N VAL A 25 5.75 19.10 -2.20
CA VAL A 25 5.64 18.14 -3.32
C VAL A 25 6.54 18.61 -4.46
N CYS A 26 7.34 17.69 -5.01
CA CYS A 26 8.10 17.88 -6.23
C CYS A 26 7.69 16.82 -7.25
N ASP A 27 7.08 17.24 -8.37
CA ASP A 27 6.54 16.35 -9.41
C ASP A 27 6.94 16.90 -10.79
N GLY A 28 8.03 16.40 -11.32
CA GLY A 28 8.62 16.89 -12.57
C GLY A 28 8.99 18.36 -12.51
N ALA A 29 8.36 19.19 -13.32
CA ALA A 29 8.61 20.65 -13.35
C ALA A 29 7.83 21.40 -12.25
N VAL A 30 6.95 20.74 -11.52
CA VAL A 30 6.10 21.36 -10.49
C VAL A 30 6.72 21.16 -9.12
N THR A 31 6.97 22.25 -8.42
CA THR A 31 7.33 22.24 -7.00
C THR A 31 6.34 23.11 -6.25
N LEU A 32 5.65 22.51 -5.28
CA LEU A 32 4.76 23.22 -4.36
C LEU A 32 5.39 23.27 -2.98
N SER A 33 5.45 24.46 -2.38
CA SER A 33 5.75 24.60 -0.96
C SER A 33 4.55 24.15 -0.11
N TRP A 34 4.75 24.00 1.21
CA TRP A 34 3.64 23.66 2.12
C TRP A 34 2.53 24.74 2.11
N GLU A 35 2.89 26.02 1.98
CA GLU A 35 1.93 27.11 1.80
C GLU A 35 1.19 27.00 0.47
N GLN A 36 1.90 26.80 -0.63
CA GLN A 36 1.32 26.65 -1.95
C GLN A 36 0.43 25.39 -2.06
N LEU A 37 0.82 24.29 -1.42
CA LEU A 37 -0.02 23.10 -1.34
C LEU A 37 -1.32 23.38 -0.59
N LEU A 38 -1.25 24.10 0.55
CA LEU A 38 -2.44 24.51 1.29
C LEU A 38 -3.36 25.40 0.43
N ASP A 39 -2.80 26.34 -0.32
CA ASP A 39 -3.61 27.23 -1.19
C ASP A 39 -4.28 26.44 -2.32
N SER A 40 -3.55 25.50 -2.97
CA SER A 40 -4.11 24.61 -3.99
C SER A 40 -5.21 23.70 -3.43
N VAL A 41 -5.03 23.22 -2.20
CA VAL A 41 -6.04 22.41 -1.49
C VAL A 41 -7.28 23.24 -1.18
N ARG A 42 -7.13 24.47 -0.71
CA ARG A 42 -8.26 25.39 -0.43
C ARG A 42 -9.04 25.73 -1.69
N GLU A 43 -8.36 25.97 -2.80
CA GLU A 43 -8.99 26.22 -4.09
C GLU A 43 -9.79 25.01 -4.56
N THR A 44 -9.19 23.82 -4.56
CA THR A 44 -9.88 22.58 -4.93
C THR A 44 -11.04 22.27 -3.97
N ALA A 45 -10.88 22.48 -2.67
CA ALA A 45 -11.93 22.30 -1.67
C ALA A 45 -13.13 23.24 -1.92
N ARG A 46 -12.87 24.51 -2.24
CA ARG A 46 -13.93 25.47 -2.61
C ARG A 46 -14.69 25.04 -3.88
N ALA A 47 -13.98 24.52 -4.89
CA ALA A 47 -14.61 23.96 -6.07
C ALA A 47 -15.50 22.74 -5.74
N LEU A 48 -15.05 21.84 -4.87
CA LEU A 48 -15.87 20.72 -4.37
C LEU A 48 -17.14 21.20 -3.63
N LEU A 49 -17.00 22.19 -2.75
CA LEU A 49 -18.15 22.81 -2.06
C LEU A 49 -19.12 23.47 -3.03
N ALA A 50 -18.61 24.17 -4.05
CA ALA A 50 -19.45 24.78 -5.12
C ALA A 50 -20.22 23.71 -5.92
N ARG A 51 -19.70 22.49 -6.01
CA ARG A 51 -20.36 21.32 -6.61
C ARG A 51 -21.27 20.56 -5.64
N GLY A 52 -21.49 21.10 -4.44
CA GLY A 52 -22.42 20.58 -3.45
C GLY A 52 -21.89 19.39 -2.64
N VAL A 53 -20.58 19.15 -2.62
CA VAL A 53 -19.95 18.12 -1.77
C VAL A 53 -20.16 18.49 -0.29
N ARG A 54 -20.55 17.49 0.50
CA ARG A 54 -20.86 17.63 1.93
C ARG A 54 -19.94 16.73 2.78
N ARG A 55 -19.89 17.01 4.08
CA ARG A 55 -19.20 16.14 5.05
C ARG A 55 -19.78 14.74 4.99
N GLY A 56 -18.91 13.74 4.93
CA GLY A 56 -19.26 12.33 4.83
C GLY A 56 -19.55 11.82 3.41
N ASP A 57 -19.63 12.72 2.39
CA ASP A 57 -19.72 12.26 1.00
C ASP A 57 -18.47 11.50 0.60
N ARG A 58 -18.62 10.49 -0.25
CA ARG A 58 -17.49 9.67 -0.73
C ARG A 58 -17.05 10.19 -2.08
N ILE A 59 -15.73 10.35 -2.22
CA ILE A 59 -15.09 10.85 -3.44
C ILE A 59 -14.10 9.81 -3.94
N GLY A 60 -14.36 9.25 -5.13
CA GLY A 60 -13.45 8.34 -5.80
C GLY A 60 -12.22 9.08 -6.32
N ILE A 61 -11.07 8.40 -6.34
CA ILE A 61 -9.89 8.88 -7.04
C ILE A 61 -9.25 7.75 -7.82
N TRP A 62 -9.24 7.85 -9.16
CA TRP A 62 -8.70 6.84 -10.08
C TRP A 62 -7.65 7.46 -10.99
N ALA A 63 -6.46 7.63 -10.44
CA ALA A 63 -5.34 8.30 -11.09
C ALA A 63 -3.99 7.77 -10.60
N PRO A 64 -2.89 7.94 -11.36
CA PRO A 64 -1.53 7.61 -10.92
C PRO A 64 -1.02 8.60 -9.86
N ASN A 65 0.17 8.28 -9.29
CA ASN A 65 0.85 9.14 -8.34
C ASN A 65 1.27 10.46 -9.00
N THR A 66 0.65 11.56 -8.58
CA THR A 66 0.95 12.92 -9.05
C THR A 66 0.70 13.94 -7.93
N HIS A 67 1.21 15.17 -8.08
CA HIS A 67 0.88 16.27 -7.16
C HIS A 67 -0.62 16.59 -7.15
N HIS A 68 -1.33 16.39 -8.26
CA HIS A 68 -2.79 16.54 -8.33
C HIS A 68 -3.50 15.52 -7.43
N TRP A 69 -2.98 14.29 -7.36
CA TRP A 69 -3.53 13.26 -6.48
C TRP A 69 -3.39 13.67 -5.00
N VAL A 70 -2.24 14.23 -4.62
CA VAL A 70 -2.00 14.76 -3.26
C VAL A 70 -2.98 15.90 -2.95
N THR A 71 -3.13 16.84 -3.88
CA THR A 71 -4.07 17.96 -3.73
C THR A 71 -5.52 17.48 -3.65
N ALA A 72 -5.95 16.55 -4.51
CA ALA A 72 -7.30 15.98 -4.51
C ALA A 72 -7.63 15.25 -3.19
N LEU A 73 -6.69 14.44 -2.68
CA LEU A 73 -6.81 13.78 -1.37
C LEU A 73 -7.03 14.80 -0.26
N LEU A 74 -6.12 15.76 -0.16
CA LEU A 74 -6.16 16.73 0.94
C LEU A 74 -7.38 17.67 0.83
N ALA A 75 -7.81 18.03 -0.38
CA ALA A 75 -9.02 18.80 -0.61
C ALA A 75 -10.31 18.03 -0.26
N THR A 76 -10.34 16.72 -0.55
CA THR A 76 -11.43 15.82 -0.12
C THR A 76 -11.55 15.84 1.40
N HIS A 77 -10.45 15.69 2.11
CA HIS A 77 -10.42 15.74 3.57
C HIS A 77 -10.76 17.14 4.11
N TYR A 78 -10.34 18.19 3.40
CA TYR A 78 -10.57 19.58 3.79
C TYR A 78 -12.06 19.92 3.85
N VAL A 79 -12.86 19.34 2.96
CA VAL A 79 -14.33 19.50 2.96
C VAL A 79 -15.04 18.49 3.87
N GLY A 80 -14.29 17.64 4.59
CA GLY A 80 -14.84 16.59 5.46
C GLY A 80 -15.46 15.43 4.71
N ALA A 81 -15.12 15.25 3.42
CA ALA A 81 -15.51 14.10 2.63
C ALA A 81 -14.50 12.95 2.80
N VAL A 82 -14.92 11.75 2.39
CA VAL A 82 -14.18 10.50 2.54
C VAL A 82 -13.54 10.13 1.22
N ILE A 83 -12.21 9.94 1.19
CA ILE A 83 -11.53 9.50 -0.04
C ILE A 83 -11.71 8.00 -0.25
N VAL A 84 -11.93 7.62 -1.51
CA VAL A 84 -12.02 6.23 -1.97
C VAL A 84 -10.99 6.01 -3.07
N PRO A 85 -9.74 5.65 -2.72
CA PRO A 85 -8.70 5.37 -3.69
C PRO A 85 -9.02 4.12 -4.51
N LEU A 86 -8.90 4.23 -5.83
CA LEU A 86 -9.18 3.17 -6.78
C LEU A 86 -7.89 2.69 -7.44
N ASN A 87 -7.72 1.37 -7.48
CA ASN A 87 -6.54 0.77 -8.06
C ASN A 87 -6.45 1.08 -9.56
N THR A 88 -5.34 1.67 -9.99
CA THR A 88 -5.12 2.04 -11.40
C THR A 88 -5.03 0.84 -12.35
N ARG A 89 -4.95 -0.39 -11.83
CA ARG A 89 -4.98 -1.63 -12.61
C ARG A 89 -6.37 -2.25 -12.71
N TYR A 90 -7.36 -1.73 -11.98
CA TYR A 90 -8.74 -2.19 -12.10
C TYR A 90 -9.27 -1.94 -13.52
N VAL A 91 -10.13 -2.84 -13.96
CA VAL A 91 -10.98 -2.61 -15.13
C VAL A 91 -12.20 -1.78 -14.75
N ALA A 92 -12.88 -1.22 -15.75
CA ALA A 92 -13.99 -0.31 -15.53
C ALA A 92 -15.14 -0.91 -14.71
N ASP A 93 -15.44 -2.22 -14.87
CA ASP A 93 -16.46 -2.93 -14.07
C ASP A 93 -16.14 -2.93 -12.58
N GLU A 94 -14.88 -3.20 -12.21
CA GLU A 94 -14.44 -3.21 -10.81
C GLU A 94 -14.55 -1.80 -10.20
N VAL A 95 -14.19 -0.79 -10.97
CA VAL A 95 -14.30 0.62 -10.55
C VAL A 95 -15.76 1.02 -10.38
N ALA A 96 -16.63 0.66 -11.33
CA ALA A 96 -18.05 0.93 -11.28
C ALA A 96 -18.70 0.27 -10.06
N GLU A 97 -18.36 -0.99 -9.75
CA GLU A 97 -18.83 -1.69 -8.55
C GLU A 97 -18.45 -0.92 -7.28
N VAL A 98 -17.18 -0.52 -7.13
CA VAL A 98 -16.72 0.21 -5.95
C VAL A 98 -17.44 1.56 -5.83
N LEU A 99 -17.50 2.36 -6.91
CA LEU A 99 -18.14 3.68 -6.89
C LEU A 99 -19.64 3.60 -6.58
N SER A 100 -20.34 2.60 -7.11
CA SER A 100 -21.75 2.33 -6.79
C SER A 100 -21.94 1.95 -5.33
N ARG A 101 -21.09 1.06 -4.78
CA ARG A 101 -21.18 0.61 -3.38
C ARG A 101 -20.98 1.72 -2.36
N VAL A 102 -20.12 2.69 -2.70
CA VAL A 102 -19.88 3.82 -1.80
C VAL A 102 -20.82 4.99 -2.06
N ASP A 103 -21.72 4.88 -3.06
CA ASP A 103 -22.57 5.99 -3.49
C ASP A 103 -21.73 7.25 -3.73
N ALA A 104 -20.79 7.16 -4.67
CA ALA A 104 -19.78 8.19 -4.88
C ALA A 104 -20.39 9.50 -5.39
N LYS A 105 -20.20 10.57 -4.63
CA LYS A 105 -20.70 11.93 -4.98
C LYS A 105 -19.85 12.61 -6.05
N ALA A 106 -18.55 12.36 -6.03
CA ALA A 106 -17.61 12.91 -7.00
C ALA A 106 -16.51 11.89 -7.34
N LEU A 107 -15.85 12.13 -8.45
CA LEU A 107 -14.74 11.30 -8.93
C LEU A 107 -13.63 12.19 -9.49
N PHE A 108 -12.43 12.06 -8.94
CA PHE A 108 -11.21 12.49 -9.60
C PHE A 108 -10.70 11.35 -10.49
N ILE A 109 -10.50 11.63 -11.77
CA ILE A 109 -10.12 10.60 -12.73
C ILE A 109 -9.10 11.14 -13.72
N THR A 110 -8.11 10.31 -14.06
CA THR A 110 -7.27 10.62 -15.22
C THR A 110 -8.02 10.31 -16.53
N GLY A 111 -7.79 11.09 -17.56
CA GLY A 111 -8.30 10.78 -18.91
C GLY A 111 -7.52 9.62 -19.51
N SER A 112 -6.48 9.92 -20.27
CA SER A 112 -5.60 8.91 -20.83
C SER A 112 -4.46 8.59 -19.87
N PHE A 113 -4.24 7.31 -19.62
CA PHE A 113 -3.09 6.80 -18.85
C PHE A 113 -2.72 5.41 -19.33
N LEU A 114 -1.46 5.20 -19.68
CA LEU A 114 -0.94 3.95 -20.28
C LEU A 114 -1.76 3.52 -21.52
N GLY A 115 -2.09 4.49 -22.37
CA GLY A 115 -2.81 4.26 -23.63
C GLY A 115 -4.30 3.92 -23.49
N ARG A 116 -4.92 4.09 -22.30
CA ARG A 116 -6.34 3.82 -22.05
C ARG A 116 -7.04 5.08 -21.57
N ASP A 117 -8.18 5.41 -22.19
CA ASP A 117 -9.08 6.47 -21.71
C ASP A 117 -10.02 5.92 -20.62
N ARG A 118 -9.67 6.18 -19.38
CA ARG A 118 -10.33 5.61 -18.20
C ARG A 118 -11.78 6.07 -18.04
N LEU A 119 -12.07 7.32 -18.34
CA LEU A 119 -13.44 7.85 -18.23
C LEU A 119 -14.34 7.31 -19.33
N ALA A 120 -13.85 7.27 -20.57
CA ALA A 120 -14.60 6.69 -21.68
C ALA A 120 -14.90 5.20 -21.44
N GLU A 121 -13.93 4.44 -20.94
CA GLU A 121 -14.13 3.03 -20.56
C GLU A 121 -15.19 2.88 -19.46
N LEU A 122 -15.11 3.68 -18.39
CA LEU A 122 -16.07 3.63 -17.27
C LEU A 122 -17.50 3.93 -17.74
N ARG A 123 -17.69 4.97 -18.57
CA ARG A 123 -19.00 5.34 -19.11
C ARG A 123 -19.58 4.29 -20.05
N ALA A 124 -18.71 3.67 -20.86
CA ALA A 124 -19.16 2.61 -21.77
C ALA A 124 -19.59 1.34 -21.02
N THR A 125 -18.91 1.04 -19.91
CA THR A 125 -19.13 -0.17 -19.09
C THR A 125 -20.33 -0.02 -18.15
N ALA A 126 -20.47 1.14 -17.52
CA ALA A 126 -21.52 1.42 -16.52
C ALA A 126 -22.29 2.72 -16.85
N PRO A 127 -23.08 2.76 -17.93
CA PRO A 127 -23.80 3.95 -18.35
C PRO A 127 -24.87 4.41 -17.34
N GLU A 128 -25.32 3.53 -16.45
CA GLU A 128 -26.26 3.82 -15.37
C GLU A 128 -25.58 4.45 -14.14
N LEU A 129 -24.26 4.39 -14.03
CA LEU A 129 -23.53 4.98 -12.91
C LEU A 129 -23.50 6.52 -13.06
N VAL A 130 -24.31 7.20 -12.26
CA VAL A 130 -24.38 8.67 -12.25
C VAL A 130 -23.49 9.20 -11.14
N ILE A 131 -22.49 10.00 -11.52
CA ILE A 131 -21.64 10.74 -10.60
C ILE A 131 -21.78 12.22 -10.92
N ASP A 132 -22.27 12.99 -9.95
CA ASP A 132 -22.65 14.39 -10.15
C ASP A 132 -21.47 15.30 -10.54
N THR A 133 -20.28 14.95 -10.08
CA THR A 133 -19.07 15.75 -10.27
C THR A 133 -17.90 14.85 -10.67
N VAL A 134 -17.46 14.96 -11.92
CA VAL A 134 -16.27 14.27 -12.42
C VAL A 134 -15.22 15.33 -12.76
N ILE A 135 -14.05 15.22 -12.14
CA ILE A 135 -12.92 16.15 -12.30
C ILE A 135 -11.75 15.41 -12.94
N SER A 136 -11.23 15.97 -14.03
CA SER A 136 -10.08 15.41 -14.73
C SER A 136 -8.78 15.76 -14.00
N ILE A 137 -7.98 14.73 -13.66
CA ILE A 137 -6.59 14.89 -13.27
C ILE A 137 -5.74 14.80 -14.54
N PRO A 138 -4.99 15.84 -14.90
CA PRO A 138 -4.12 15.79 -16.06
C PRO A 138 -2.97 14.79 -15.79
N ALA A 139 -2.90 13.75 -16.60
CA ALA A 139 -1.81 12.80 -16.63
C ALA A 139 -1.37 12.66 -18.09
N GLU A 140 -0.06 12.52 -18.33
CA GLU A 140 0.52 12.49 -19.68
C GLU A 140 0.10 13.72 -20.54
N GLY A 141 -0.27 14.84 -19.89
CA GLY A 141 -0.71 16.07 -20.56
C GLY A 141 -2.10 16.00 -21.20
N VAL A 142 -2.88 14.94 -20.93
CA VAL A 142 -4.22 14.75 -21.49
C VAL A 142 -5.28 14.78 -20.39
N GLU A 143 -6.30 15.60 -20.56
CA GLU A 143 -7.48 15.63 -19.69
C GLU A 143 -8.60 14.73 -20.23
N ALA A 144 -9.46 14.28 -19.33
CA ALA A 144 -10.63 13.46 -19.69
C ALA A 144 -11.68 14.33 -20.42
N VAL A 145 -12.20 13.81 -21.53
CA VAL A 145 -13.31 14.45 -22.25
C VAL A 145 -14.60 14.35 -21.42
N ASP A 146 -15.42 15.41 -21.45
CA ASP A 146 -16.68 15.50 -20.69
C ASP A 146 -16.53 15.43 -19.15
N ALA A 147 -15.38 15.79 -18.61
CA ALA A 147 -15.15 16.04 -17.20
C ALA A 147 -14.83 17.53 -16.99
N ILE A 148 -14.93 17.98 -15.75
CA ILE A 148 -14.43 19.30 -15.35
C ILE A 148 -12.90 19.27 -15.44
N ALA A 149 -12.32 20.11 -16.28
CA ALA A 149 -10.87 20.21 -16.37
C ALA A 149 -10.27 20.70 -15.05
N TRP A 150 -9.07 20.20 -14.68
CA TRP A 150 -8.39 20.68 -13.48
C TRP A 150 -8.19 22.20 -13.49
N SER A 151 -7.90 22.75 -14.66
CA SER A 151 -7.73 24.19 -14.89
C SER A 151 -9.00 25.04 -14.69
N GLU A 152 -10.18 24.42 -14.59
CA GLU A 152 -11.45 25.10 -14.32
C GLU A 152 -11.76 25.22 -12.82
N LEU A 153 -11.05 24.49 -11.96
CA LEU A 153 -11.29 24.52 -10.51
C LEU A 153 -11.18 25.92 -9.89
N PRO A 154 -10.20 26.77 -10.26
CA PRO A 154 -10.11 28.13 -9.73
C PRO A 154 -11.40 28.93 -9.96
N LYS A 155 -11.99 28.82 -11.16
CA LYS A 155 -13.23 29.50 -11.51
C LYS A 155 -14.43 28.99 -10.72
N LEU A 156 -14.53 27.67 -10.52
CA LEU A 156 -15.57 27.08 -9.67
C LEU A 156 -15.43 27.50 -8.21
N ALA A 157 -14.20 27.64 -7.74
CA ALA A 157 -13.90 28.05 -6.38
C ALA A 157 -14.40 29.47 -6.05
N GLU A 158 -14.57 30.37 -7.04
CA GLU A 158 -15.08 31.72 -6.84
C GLU A 158 -16.48 31.77 -6.20
N ALA A 159 -17.27 30.69 -6.36
CA ALA A 159 -18.65 30.62 -5.82
C ALA A 159 -18.70 30.38 -4.30
N VAL A 160 -17.57 30.05 -3.65
CA VAL A 160 -17.50 29.76 -2.21
C VAL A 160 -16.40 30.62 -1.57
N SER A 161 -16.67 31.23 -0.45
CA SER A 161 -15.65 32.04 0.24
C SER A 161 -14.53 31.19 0.83
N LEU A 162 -13.34 31.76 0.98
CA LEU A 162 -12.24 31.10 1.67
C LEU A 162 -12.58 30.84 3.15
N GLU A 163 -13.31 31.76 3.79
CA GLU A 163 -13.75 31.65 5.17
C GLU A 163 -14.66 30.42 5.38
N ASP A 164 -15.64 30.22 4.47
CA ASP A 164 -16.52 29.04 4.53
C ASP A 164 -15.74 27.72 4.37
N ALA A 165 -14.74 27.70 3.50
CA ALA A 165 -13.90 26.51 3.31
C ALA A 165 -13.04 26.23 4.57
N ILE A 166 -12.47 27.27 5.18
CA ILE A 166 -11.70 27.15 6.44
C ILE A 166 -12.63 26.66 7.56
N ALA A 167 -13.81 27.27 7.73
CA ALA A 167 -14.77 26.84 8.74
C ALA A 167 -15.19 25.38 8.56
N ARG A 168 -15.32 24.92 7.30
CA ARG A 168 -15.60 23.50 6.98
C ARG A 168 -14.45 22.62 7.42
N ALA A 169 -13.20 22.96 7.12
CA ALA A 169 -12.01 22.19 7.50
C ALA A 169 -11.86 22.09 9.03
N GLU A 170 -12.13 23.15 9.74
CA GLU A 170 -12.11 23.21 11.21
C GLU A 170 -13.24 22.40 11.85
N SER A 171 -14.35 22.19 11.13
CA SER A 171 -15.48 21.37 11.61
C SER A 171 -15.23 19.87 11.55
N VAL A 172 -14.21 19.41 10.84
CA VAL A 172 -13.84 17.99 10.71
C VAL A 172 -13.37 17.44 12.06
N GLN A 173 -13.92 16.28 12.46
CA GLN A 173 -13.60 15.67 13.75
C GLN A 173 -12.66 14.47 13.57
N PRO A 174 -11.87 14.11 14.59
CA PRO A 174 -10.99 12.94 14.56
C PRO A 174 -11.70 11.62 14.26
N GLU A 175 -12.97 11.52 14.63
CA GLU A 175 -13.85 10.35 14.42
C GLU A 175 -14.47 10.28 13.03
N ASP A 176 -14.41 11.38 12.25
CA ASP A 176 -14.89 11.37 10.88
C ASP A 176 -14.03 10.43 10.04
N LEU A 177 -14.68 9.72 9.11
CA LEU A 177 -13.97 8.86 8.17
C LEU A 177 -13.04 9.69 7.28
N SER A 178 -11.79 9.27 7.19
CA SER A 178 -10.84 9.82 6.24
C SER A 178 -10.85 9.03 4.93
N ASP A 179 -10.87 7.72 5.02
CA ASP A 179 -10.73 6.85 3.85
C ASP A 179 -11.55 5.57 3.92
N ILE A 180 -11.89 5.05 2.72
CA ILE A 180 -12.41 3.70 2.50
C ILE A 180 -11.48 3.03 1.51
N LEU A 181 -10.60 2.15 1.97
CA LEU A 181 -9.72 1.38 1.11
C LEU A 181 -10.29 -0.01 0.84
N PHE A 182 -10.48 -0.34 -0.43
CA PHE A 182 -10.96 -1.66 -0.82
C PHE A 182 -9.82 -2.67 -0.89
N THR A 183 -10.01 -3.78 -0.17
CA THR A 183 -9.08 -4.91 -0.16
C THR A 183 -9.64 -6.07 -0.98
N SER A 184 -8.78 -6.82 -1.66
CA SER A 184 -9.18 -8.06 -2.34
C SER A 184 -9.57 -9.09 -1.28
N GLY A 185 -10.87 -9.23 -1.04
CA GLY A 185 -11.41 -10.23 -0.12
C GLY A 185 -11.10 -11.65 -0.58
N THR A 186 -10.97 -12.56 0.39
CA THR A 186 -10.77 -14.00 0.12
C THR A 186 -12.03 -14.69 -0.38
N THR A 187 -13.18 -14.06 -0.19
CA THR A 187 -14.52 -14.55 -0.54
C THR A 187 -15.02 -14.09 -1.92
N GLY A 188 -14.18 -13.42 -2.70
CA GLY A 188 -14.49 -12.97 -4.06
C GLY A 188 -14.89 -11.51 -4.18
N ARG A 189 -15.59 -10.93 -3.22
CA ARG A 189 -15.98 -9.52 -3.22
C ARG A 189 -15.01 -8.69 -2.38
N SER A 190 -14.53 -7.56 -2.91
CA SER A 190 -13.65 -6.66 -2.17
C SER A 190 -14.35 -6.06 -0.96
N LYS A 191 -13.63 -5.88 0.16
CA LYS A 191 -14.16 -5.28 1.39
C LYS A 191 -13.64 -3.85 1.53
N GLY A 192 -14.53 -2.89 1.83
CA GLY A 192 -14.16 -1.49 2.08
C GLY A 192 -13.79 -1.30 3.55
N VAL A 193 -12.53 -1.04 3.83
CA VAL A 193 -11.98 -0.82 5.17
C VAL A 193 -12.19 0.64 5.57
N LEU A 194 -12.83 0.89 6.71
CA LEU A 194 -13.20 2.20 7.20
C LEU A 194 -12.21 2.70 8.25
N ILE A 195 -11.55 3.84 7.99
CA ILE A 195 -10.59 4.43 8.93
C ILE A 195 -10.84 5.92 9.14
N PRO A 196 -10.98 6.38 10.41
CA PRO A 196 -11.12 7.78 10.77
C PRO A 196 -9.81 8.58 10.72
N HIS A 197 -9.91 9.92 10.63
CA HIS A 197 -8.78 10.85 10.60
C HIS A 197 -7.82 10.67 11.78
N GLY A 198 -8.34 10.60 13.01
CA GLY A 198 -7.51 10.47 14.21
C GLY A 198 -6.66 9.21 14.22
N ARG A 199 -7.23 8.10 13.71
CA ARG A 199 -6.53 6.80 13.62
C ARG A 199 -5.43 6.82 12.58
N VAL A 200 -5.73 7.31 11.38
CA VAL A 200 -4.75 7.32 10.28
C VAL A 200 -3.56 8.24 10.55
N LEU A 201 -3.79 9.41 11.18
CA LEU A 201 -2.70 10.33 11.53
C LEU A 201 -1.84 9.80 12.67
N THR A 202 -2.44 9.12 13.65
CA THR A 202 -1.69 8.46 14.72
C THR A 202 -0.79 7.37 14.15
N SER A 203 -1.31 6.54 13.24
CA SER A 203 -0.52 5.51 12.55
C SER A 203 0.62 6.11 11.73
N ALA A 204 0.37 7.21 11.00
CA ALA A 204 1.39 7.88 10.20
C ALA A 204 2.55 8.42 11.06
N ARG A 205 2.24 9.00 12.24
CA ARG A 205 3.27 9.46 13.20
C ARG A 205 4.08 8.28 13.75
N SER A 206 3.40 7.22 14.22
CA SER A 206 4.07 6.04 14.77
C SER A 206 5.02 5.39 13.76
N TRP A 207 4.63 5.39 12.47
CA TRP A 207 5.46 4.88 11.39
C TRP A 207 6.65 5.82 11.11
N ALA A 208 6.41 7.14 11.02
CA ALA A 208 7.44 8.14 10.79
C ALA A 208 8.52 8.11 11.88
N ASP A 209 8.10 7.96 13.15
CA ASP A 209 9.02 7.84 14.29
C ASP A 209 9.92 6.59 14.15
N CYS A 210 9.34 5.43 13.79
CA CYS A 210 10.11 4.21 13.56
C CYS A 210 11.09 4.34 12.38
N ALA A 211 10.66 4.99 11.30
CA ALA A 211 11.47 5.24 10.10
C ALA A 211 12.42 6.43 10.27
N THR A 212 12.41 7.12 11.40
CA THR A 212 13.23 8.30 11.70
C THR A 212 13.05 9.45 10.70
N LEU A 213 11.83 9.60 10.14
CA LEU A 213 11.53 10.65 9.18
C LEU A 213 11.47 12.02 9.84
N ASN A 214 11.93 13.03 9.11
CA ASN A 214 11.91 14.43 9.55
C ASN A 214 11.75 15.38 8.34
N SER A 215 11.65 16.68 8.61
CA SER A 215 11.38 17.70 7.60
C SER A 215 12.51 17.94 6.59
N SER A 216 13.70 17.38 6.80
CA SER A 216 14.78 17.44 5.82
C SER A 216 14.71 16.31 4.79
N ASP A 217 13.84 15.33 5.00
CA ASP A 217 13.72 14.18 4.10
C ASP A 217 12.97 14.52 2.81
N ARG A 218 13.41 13.84 1.75
CA ARG A 218 12.79 13.87 0.43
C ARG A 218 12.42 12.44 0.05
N PHE A 219 11.13 12.17 0.01
CA PHE A 219 10.59 10.82 -0.06
C PHE A 219 10.13 10.49 -1.47
N LEU A 220 10.88 9.63 -2.16
CA LEU A 220 10.46 9.04 -3.44
C LEU A 220 9.37 7.99 -3.19
N VAL A 221 8.13 8.34 -3.51
CA VAL A 221 6.98 7.44 -3.31
C VAL A 221 6.69 6.67 -4.59
N VAL A 222 7.29 5.49 -4.67
CA VAL A 222 7.06 4.51 -5.75
C VAL A 222 5.78 3.70 -5.55
N PRO A 223 5.44 3.24 -4.31
CA PRO A 223 4.19 2.54 -4.08
C PRO A 223 2.99 3.37 -4.51
N PRO A 224 1.98 2.75 -5.16
CA PRO A 224 0.81 3.48 -5.64
C PRO A 224 0.06 4.19 -4.51
N PHE A 225 -0.38 5.42 -4.76
CA PHE A 225 -1.15 6.21 -3.80
C PHE A 225 -2.52 5.61 -3.46
N PHE A 226 -3.07 4.76 -4.31
CA PHE A 226 -4.30 4.03 -3.99
C PHE A 226 -4.10 2.93 -2.94
N HIS A 227 -2.87 2.59 -2.59
CA HIS A 227 -2.53 1.60 -1.57
C HIS A 227 -2.06 2.28 -0.28
N SER A 228 -2.33 1.68 0.88
CA SER A 228 -1.92 2.22 2.19
C SER A 228 -0.43 2.53 2.27
N PHE A 229 0.42 1.77 1.59
CA PHE A 229 1.87 2.01 1.59
C PHE A 229 2.27 3.28 0.83
N GLY A 230 1.61 3.63 -0.28
CA GLY A 230 1.83 4.90 -0.97
C GLY A 230 1.12 6.08 -0.30
N TYR A 231 -0.14 5.90 0.10
CA TYR A 231 -0.94 6.93 0.71
C TYR A 231 -0.53 7.24 2.16
N LYS A 232 -0.57 6.23 3.04
CA LYS A 232 -0.37 6.45 4.48
C LYS A 232 1.12 6.58 4.84
N ALA A 233 1.97 5.67 4.36
CA ALA A 233 3.41 5.75 4.59
C ALA A 233 4.10 6.84 3.73
N GLY A 234 3.58 7.13 2.54
CA GLY A 234 4.11 8.19 1.69
C GLY A 234 3.53 9.56 2.06
N ILE A 235 2.28 9.85 1.65
CA ILE A 235 1.70 11.20 1.75
C ILE A 235 1.51 11.64 3.20
N LEU A 236 0.85 10.81 4.03
CA LEU A 236 0.50 11.25 5.39
C LEU A 236 1.70 11.33 6.33
N THR A 237 2.72 10.49 6.16
CA THR A 237 3.95 10.62 6.94
C THR A 237 4.71 11.90 6.58
N CYS A 238 4.77 12.26 5.30
CA CYS A 238 5.33 13.55 4.88
C CYS A 238 4.52 14.73 5.44
N LEU A 239 3.19 14.65 5.43
CA LEU A 239 2.32 15.67 6.00
C LEU A 239 2.60 15.92 7.50
N VAL A 240 2.81 14.86 8.29
CA VAL A 240 3.03 15.01 9.74
C VAL A 240 4.47 15.33 10.12
N THR A 241 5.44 15.13 9.21
CA THR A 241 6.87 15.38 9.48
C THR A 241 7.40 16.63 8.77
N GLY A 242 6.70 17.14 7.75
CA GLY A 242 7.19 18.21 6.87
C GLY A 242 8.15 17.75 5.77
N ALA A 243 8.31 16.43 5.58
CA ALA A 243 9.14 15.88 4.52
C ALA A 243 8.55 16.15 3.13
N THR A 244 9.40 16.24 2.11
CA THR A 244 8.97 16.48 0.72
C THR A 244 8.48 15.20 0.08
N ILE A 245 7.32 15.23 -0.55
CA ILE A 245 6.76 14.12 -1.36
C ILE A 245 7.31 14.24 -2.79
N VAL A 246 7.92 13.18 -3.30
CA VAL A 246 8.34 13.07 -4.71
C VAL A 246 7.59 11.86 -5.30
N PRO A 247 6.47 12.08 -6.01
CA PRO A 247 5.69 10.99 -6.56
C PRO A 247 6.34 10.42 -7.81
N GLN A 248 6.25 9.10 -7.99
CA GLN A 248 6.57 8.44 -9.25
C GLN A 248 5.32 7.74 -9.78
N ALA A 249 4.83 8.15 -10.94
CA ALA A 249 3.57 7.66 -11.51
C ALA A 249 3.62 6.19 -11.92
N VAL A 250 4.74 5.77 -12.50
CA VAL A 250 5.03 4.40 -12.92
C VAL A 250 6.47 4.09 -12.52
N PHE A 251 6.70 2.93 -11.89
CA PHE A 251 8.05 2.51 -11.56
C PHE A 251 8.86 2.27 -12.84
N ASP A 252 9.93 3.00 -12.98
CA ASP A 252 10.94 2.87 -14.03
C ASP A 252 12.31 3.11 -13.40
N VAL A 253 13.26 2.21 -13.61
CA VAL A 253 14.55 2.27 -12.92
C VAL A 253 15.40 3.47 -13.35
N PRO A 254 15.59 3.76 -14.65
CA PRO A 254 16.26 4.97 -15.10
C PRO A 254 15.68 6.24 -14.49
N GLU A 255 14.36 6.37 -14.48
CA GLU A 255 13.67 7.52 -13.90
C GLU A 255 13.84 7.59 -12.38
N SER A 256 13.75 6.44 -11.67
CA SER A 256 14.03 6.41 -10.23
C SER A 256 15.44 6.87 -9.91
N MET A 257 16.45 6.44 -10.69
CA MET A 257 17.84 6.86 -10.53
C MET A 257 18.03 8.36 -10.78
N ARG A 258 17.37 8.88 -11.84
CA ARG A 258 17.36 10.31 -12.15
C ARG A 258 16.73 11.12 -11.00
N LEU A 259 15.57 10.69 -10.50
CA LEU A 259 14.91 11.36 -9.37
C LEU A 259 15.76 11.32 -8.10
N ILE A 260 16.43 10.18 -7.80
CA ILE A 260 17.33 10.08 -6.65
C ILE A 260 18.43 11.13 -6.73
N HIS A 261 19.05 11.29 -7.89
CA HIS A 261 20.11 12.26 -8.13
C HIS A 261 19.58 13.71 -8.11
N ASP A 262 18.64 14.02 -9.01
CA ASP A 262 18.18 15.40 -9.26
C ASP A 262 17.42 15.98 -8.07
N GLU A 263 16.51 15.17 -7.47
CA GLU A 263 15.69 15.56 -6.34
C GLU A 263 16.36 15.28 -5.00
N ARG A 264 17.60 14.75 -4.99
CA ARG A 264 18.35 14.43 -3.77
C ARG A 264 17.53 13.61 -2.77
N ILE A 265 16.94 12.52 -3.26
CA ILE A 265 16.09 11.64 -2.47
C ILE A 265 16.83 11.07 -1.27
N THR A 266 16.17 11.06 -0.13
CA THR A 266 16.70 10.47 1.11
C THR A 266 15.95 9.21 1.55
N VAL A 267 14.69 9.06 1.14
CA VAL A 267 13.80 7.96 1.56
C VAL A 267 13.21 7.26 0.34
N VAL A 268 13.31 5.94 0.32
CA VAL A 268 12.67 5.08 -0.69
C VAL A 268 11.93 3.93 0.00
N THR A 269 10.70 3.67 -0.42
CA THR A 269 9.95 2.51 0.08
C THR A 269 9.46 1.64 -1.07
N GLY A 270 9.30 0.35 -0.80
CA GLY A 270 8.72 -0.57 -1.78
C GLY A 270 9.02 -2.04 -1.49
N PRO A 271 8.48 -2.94 -2.31
CA PRO A 271 8.81 -4.36 -2.22
C PRO A 271 10.30 -4.61 -2.55
N PRO A 272 10.86 -5.76 -2.14
CA PRO A 272 12.26 -6.11 -2.39
C PRO A 272 12.69 -5.98 -3.85
N THR A 273 11.77 -6.25 -4.77
CA THR A 273 12.03 -6.19 -6.22
C THR A 273 12.43 -4.80 -6.71
N ILE A 274 11.94 -3.74 -6.09
CA ILE A 274 12.37 -2.36 -6.42
C ILE A 274 13.86 -2.21 -6.13
N PHE A 275 14.31 -2.60 -4.95
CA PHE A 275 15.71 -2.48 -4.54
C PHE A 275 16.62 -3.42 -5.34
N GLN A 276 16.18 -4.63 -5.66
CA GLN A 276 16.88 -5.53 -6.57
C GLN A 276 17.08 -4.88 -7.95
N SER A 277 16.01 -4.33 -8.54
CA SER A 277 16.08 -3.66 -9.83
C SER A 277 17.03 -2.45 -9.82
N LEU A 278 17.02 -1.65 -8.74
CA LEU A 278 17.96 -0.55 -8.57
C LEU A 278 19.43 -1.05 -8.47
N LEU A 279 19.66 -2.14 -7.73
CA LEU A 279 21.00 -2.73 -7.54
C LEU A 279 21.58 -3.32 -8.83
N GLU A 280 20.74 -3.91 -9.68
CA GLU A 280 21.15 -4.62 -10.89
C GLU A 280 21.28 -3.71 -12.12
N HIS A 281 20.67 -2.52 -12.07
CA HIS A 281 20.62 -1.65 -13.25
C HIS A 281 21.96 -0.96 -13.54
N PRO A 282 22.43 -0.97 -14.81
CA PRO A 282 23.71 -0.36 -15.18
C PRO A 282 23.83 1.13 -14.86
N ALA A 283 22.72 1.89 -14.91
CA ALA A 283 22.69 3.31 -14.59
C ALA A 283 23.11 3.62 -13.15
N ARG A 284 23.09 2.65 -12.24
CA ARG A 284 23.54 2.79 -10.86
C ARG A 284 24.97 3.30 -10.75
N ALA A 285 25.85 2.84 -11.63
CA ALA A 285 27.27 3.21 -11.60
C ALA A 285 27.50 4.71 -11.86
N ALA A 286 26.57 5.39 -12.55
CA ALA A 286 26.65 6.81 -12.88
C ALA A 286 25.76 7.70 -11.97
N ALA A 287 24.90 7.11 -11.15
CA ALA A 287 23.99 7.85 -10.28
C ALA A 287 24.67 8.27 -8.98
N ASP A 288 24.41 9.50 -8.52
CA ASP A 288 24.76 9.92 -7.15
C ASP A 288 23.68 9.45 -6.17
N LEU A 289 24.01 8.40 -5.43
CA LEU A 289 23.12 7.81 -4.40
C LEU A 289 23.48 8.26 -2.98
N SER A 290 24.38 9.24 -2.83
CA SER A 290 24.94 9.65 -1.54
C SER A 290 23.94 10.28 -0.58
N THR A 291 22.76 10.64 -1.06
CA THR A 291 21.70 11.23 -0.25
C THR A 291 20.74 10.19 0.35
N LEU A 292 20.76 8.95 -0.14
CA LEU A 292 19.89 7.89 0.35
C LEU A 292 20.19 7.59 1.82
N ARG A 293 19.15 7.67 2.65
CA ARG A 293 19.25 7.51 4.11
C ARG A 293 18.39 6.37 4.63
N VAL A 294 17.12 6.32 4.22
CA VAL A 294 16.15 5.34 4.75
C VAL A 294 15.54 4.53 3.61
N ALA A 295 15.57 3.22 3.77
CA ALA A 295 14.79 2.29 2.97
C ALA A 295 13.81 1.52 3.86
N VAL A 296 12.53 1.42 3.43
CA VAL A 296 11.58 0.51 4.06
C VAL A 296 11.07 -0.47 3.02
N THR A 297 11.30 -1.75 3.28
CA THR A 297 10.87 -2.84 2.40
C THR A 297 9.93 -3.79 3.14
N GLY A 298 9.23 -4.64 2.42
CA GLY A 298 8.27 -5.58 3.01
C GLY A 298 7.32 -6.17 1.97
N ALA A 299 6.23 -6.74 2.44
CA ALA A 299 5.21 -7.44 1.64
C ALA A 299 5.68 -8.75 0.98
N ALA A 300 6.96 -9.11 1.08
CA ALA A 300 7.56 -10.35 0.60
C ALA A 300 8.78 -10.73 1.47
N THR A 301 9.29 -11.94 1.28
CA THR A 301 10.53 -12.39 1.94
C THR A 301 11.72 -11.56 1.45
N VAL A 302 12.52 -11.06 2.38
CA VAL A 302 13.68 -10.21 2.10
C VAL A 302 14.95 -11.01 2.44
N PRO A 303 15.81 -11.35 1.46
CA PRO A 303 17.08 -12.03 1.77
C PRO A 303 18.04 -11.14 2.56
N VAL A 304 18.81 -11.71 3.48
CA VAL A 304 19.86 -10.99 4.25
C VAL A 304 20.81 -10.25 3.30
N VAL A 305 21.28 -10.93 2.26
CA VAL A 305 22.18 -10.36 1.25
C VAL A 305 21.58 -9.11 0.58
N LEU A 306 20.26 -9.06 0.39
CA LEU A 306 19.64 -7.86 -0.17
C LEU A 306 19.74 -6.67 0.80
N ILE A 307 19.52 -6.90 2.10
CA ILE A 307 19.66 -5.85 3.13
C ILE A 307 21.11 -5.33 3.17
N GLU A 308 22.08 -6.24 3.14
CA GLU A 308 23.50 -5.88 3.11
C GLU A 308 23.84 -5.06 1.86
N ARG A 309 23.41 -5.52 0.68
CA ARG A 309 23.62 -4.79 -0.57
C ARG A 309 22.93 -3.42 -0.60
N MET A 310 21.76 -3.29 0.00
CA MET A 310 21.08 -1.99 0.13
C MET A 310 21.90 -1.01 0.99
N ARG A 311 22.54 -1.50 2.06
CA ARG A 311 23.46 -0.68 2.88
C ARG A 311 24.77 -0.36 2.17
N ASP A 312 25.41 -1.36 1.60
CA ASP A 312 26.77 -1.20 1.06
C ASP A 312 26.81 -0.55 -0.32
N GLU A 313 25.88 -0.93 -1.22
CA GLU A 313 25.89 -0.54 -2.62
C GLU A 313 24.92 0.61 -2.94
N LEU A 314 23.72 0.67 -2.29
CA LEU A 314 22.79 1.79 -2.40
C LEU A 314 23.03 2.86 -1.31
N ARG A 315 23.85 2.57 -0.31
CA ARG A 315 24.27 3.49 0.77
C ARG A 315 23.15 3.93 1.71
N PHE A 316 22.14 3.10 1.92
CA PHE A 316 21.13 3.38 2.93
C PHE A 316 21.72 3.21 4.35
N ASP A 317 21.66 4.28 5.16
CA ASP A 317 22.04 4.21 6.57
C ASP A 317 21.07 3.33 7.37
N VAL A 318 19.77 3.44 7.06
CA VAL A 318 18.69 2.73 7.73
C VAL A 318 17.92 1.89 6.73
N VAL A 319 17.90 0.58 6.91
CA VAL A 319 17.06 -0.35 6.15
C VAL A 319 16.14 -1.06 7.11
N LEU A 320 14.84 -1.05 6.84
CA LEU A 320 13.80 -1.58 7.71
C LEU A 320 12.87 -2.50 6.94
N THR A 321 12.32 -3.49 7.64
CA THR A 321 11.13 -4.24 7.23
C THR A 321 9.96 -3.86 8.11
N ALA A 322 8.75 -3.94 7.57
CA ALA A 322 7.52 -3.63 8.26
C ALA A 322 6.41 -4.61 7.89
N TYR A 323 5.45 -4.77 8.79
CA TYR A 323 4.24 -5.54 8.57
C TYR A 323 3.02 -4.71 8.93
N GLY A 324 2.01 -4.85 8.13
CA GLY A 324 0.69 -4.28 8.33
C GLY A 324 -0.25 -4.66 7.21
N GLN A 325 -1.50 -4.44 7.44
CA GLN A 325 -2.58 -4.63 6.45
C GLN A 325 -3.51 -3.42 6.49
N THR A 326 -4.39 -3.30 5.51
CA THR A 326 -5.30 -2.16 5.43
C THR A 326 -6.13 -2.04 6.70
N GLU A 327 -6.59 -3.17 7.23
CA GLU A 327 -7.39 -3.29 8.45
C GLU A 327 -6.66 -2.82 9.71
N SER A 328 -5.33 -2.91 9.75
CA SER A 328 -4.52 -2.38 10.86
C SER A 328 -4.12 -0.89 10.69
N GLY A 329 -4.77 -0.18 9.75
CA GLY A 329 -4.40 1.20 9.43
C GLY A 329 -3.21 1.32 8.49
N GLY A 330 -2.73 0.21 7.96
CA GLY A 330 -1.55 0.10 7.10
C GLY A 330 -0.30 -0.40 7.83
N PHE A 331 -0.28 -0.37 9.16
CA PHE A 331 0.90 -0.65 9.98
C PHE A 331 0.54 -1.52 11.18
N GLY A 332 1.53 -2.14 11.79
CA GLY A 332 1.40 -2.96 13.00
C GLY A 332 2.75 -3.20 13.67
N THR A 333 3.73 -3.67 12.88
CA THR A 333 5.10 -3.87 13.36
C THR A 333 6.12 -3.28 12.40
N MET A 334 7.32 -2.97 12.90
CA MET A 334 8.43 -2.46 12.11
C MET A 334 9.76 -2.77 12.81
N CYS A 335 10.80 -3.06 12.05
CA CYS A 335 12.17 -3.12 12.56
C CYS A 335 12.64 -1.74 13.03
N ARG A 336 13.78 -1.69 13.71
CA ARG A 336 14.37 -0.45 14.23
C ARG A 336 15.71 -0.18 13.54
N PRO A 337 16.16 1.07 13.49
CA PRO A 337 17.42 1.45 12.84
C PRO A 337 18.64 0.69 13.35
N GLU A 338 18.63 0.34 14.64
CA GLU A 338 19.70 -0.41 15.31
C GLU A 338 19.71 -1.93 15.03
N ASP A 339 18.68 -2.45 14.35
CA ASP A 339 18.56 -3.89 14.09
C ASP A 339 19.61 -4.37 13.09
N SER A 340 20.11 -5.59 13.32
CA SER A 340 21.05 -6.25 12.41
C SER A 340 20.38 -6.63 11.08
N SER A 341 21.16 -6.78 10.02
CA SER A 341 20.66 -7.24 8.72
C SER A 341 19.92 -8.57 8.81
N GLU A 342 20.37 -9.46 9.70
CA GLU A 342 19.74 -10.75 9.96
C GLU A 342 18.37 -10.58 10.64
N THR A 343 18.24 -9.71 11.64
CA THR A 343 16.96 -9.40 12.30
C THR A 343 15.98 -8.81 11.29
N ILE A 344 16.41 -7.84 10.48
CA ILE A 344 15.59 -7.16 9.47
C ILE A 344 15.10 -8.14 8.40
N ALA A 345 15.97 -9.04 7.94
CA ALA A 345 15.60 -10.00 6.89
C ALA A 345 14.68 -11.12 7.39
N ASN A 346 14.84 -11.55 8.65
CA ASN A 346 14.13 -12.71 9.21
C ASN A 346 12.88 -12.34 10.00
N THR A 347 12.61 -11.05 10.24
CA THR A 347 11.43 -10.58 11.00
C THR A 347 10.75 -9.40 10.30
N CYS A 348 9.54 -9.10 10.75
CA CYS A 348 8.80 -7.90 10.36
C CYS A 348 8.88 -6.83 11.46
N GLY A 349 9.90 -6.91 12.32
CA GLY A 349 10.07 -6.03 13.46
C GLY A 349 9.14 -6.33 14.64
N ARG A 350 9.05 -5.37 15.56
CA ARG A 350 8.22 -5.42 16.77
C ARG A 350 7.14 -4.35 16.71
N ALA A 351 6.16 -4.43 17.61
CA ALA A 351 5.05 -3.48 17.67
C ALA A 351 5.52 -2.03 17.51
N ILE A 352 4.85 -1.25 16.67
CA ILE A 352 4.99 0.20 16.64
C ILE A 352 4.18 0.82 17.78
N ALA A 353 4.41 2.11 18.07
CA ALA A 353 3.75 2.79 19.18
C ALA A 353 2.22 2.65 19.10
N GLY A 354 1.60 2.27 20.22
CA GLY A 354 0.15 2.10 20.33
C GLY A 354 -0.41 0.75 19.90
N PHE A 355 0.45 -0.21 19.47
CA PHE A 355 0.03 -1.58 19.14
C PHE A 355 0.41 -2.58 20.23
N GLU A 356 -0.50 -3.49 20.52
CA GLU A 356 -0.28 -4.70 21.29
C GLU A 356 -0.37 -5.90 20.35
N LEU A 357 0.46 -6.92 20.64
CA LEU A 357 0.54 -8.15 19.83
C LEU A 357 0.32 -9.36 20.73
N LYS A 358 -0.37 -10.35 20.23
CA LYS A 358 -0.38 -11.72 20.82
C LYS A 358 -0.57 -12.77 19.72
N LEU A 359 -0.30 -14.02 20.06
CA LEU A 359 -0.68 -15.16 19.23
C LEU A 359 -1.93 -15.82 19.81
N ALA A 360 -2.86 -16.19 18.94
CA ALA A 360 -3.95 -17.09 19.28
C ALA A 360 -3.45 -18.55 19.38
N ASP A 361 -4.26 -19.46 19.91
CA ASP A 361 -3.90 -20.87 20.10
C ASP A 361 -3.52 -21.59 18.79
N ASN A 362 -4.08 -21.12 17.65
CA ASN A 362 -3.76 -21.63 16.31
C ASN A 362 -2.53 -20.97 15.68
N GLY A 363 -1.81 -20.11 16.41
CA GLY A 363 -0.64 -19.39 15.94
C GLY A 363 -0.94 -18.13 15.14
N GLU A 364 -2.22 -17.71 15.04
CA GLU A 364 -2.61 -16.47 14.36
C GLU A 364 -2.06 -15.24 15.10
N LEU A 365 -1.46 -14.31 14.36
CA LEU A 365 -1.09 -13.01 14.90
C LEU A 365 -2.36 -12.15 15.11
N LEU A 366 -2.53 -11.67 16.32
CA LEU A 366 -3.58 -10.73 16.69
C LEU A 366 -2.98 -9.38 17.03
N LEU A 367 -3.62 -8.31 16.54
CA LEU A 367 -3.23 -6.93 16.78
C LEU A 367 -4.33 -6.21 17.57
N ARG A 368 -3.95 -5.41 18.56
CA ARG A 368 -4.87 -4.50 19.25
C ARG A 368 -4.31 -3.10 19.27
N SER A 369 -5.09 -2.12 18.84
CA SER A 369 -4.72 -0.71 18.82
C SER A 369 -5.95 0.17 18.61
N SER A 370 -5.89 1.40 19.09
CA SER A 370 -6.84 2.45 18.69
C SER A 370 -6.64 2.92 17.24
N GLN A 371 -5.62 2.42 16.53
CA GLN A 371 -5.26 2.80 15.16
C GLN A 371 -5.83 1.86 14.09
N ILE A 372 -6.38 0.70 14.47
CA ILE A 372 -6.99 -0.25 13.53
C ILE A 372 -8.30 0.30 12.93
N MET A 373 -8.79 -0.29 11.87
CA MET A 373 -10.08 0.07 11.26
C MET A 373 -11.23 0.10 12.28
N ILE A 374 -12.30 0.81 11.95
CA ILE A 374 -13.54 0.73 12.74
C ILE A 374 -14.45 -0.39 12.28
N GLY A 375 -14.23 -0.93 11.08
CA GLY A 375 -14.99 -2.03 10.50
C GLY A 375 -14.94 -2.00 8.97
N TYR A 376 -15.73 -2.89 8.37
CA TYR A 376 -15.95 -2.95 6.94
C TYR A 376 -17.25 -2.24 6.53
N LEU A 377 -17.24 -1.57 5.39
CA LEU A 377 -18.39 -0.90 4.79
C LEU A 377 -19.54 -1.89 4.57
N ASP A 378 -20.69 -1.62 5.20
CA ASP A 378 -21.92 -2.37 5.07
C ASP A 378 -21.79 -3.90 5.34
N ASP A 379 -20.77 -4.30 6.14
CA ASP A 379 -20.54 -5.69 6.48
C ASP A 379 -20.22 -5.86 7.98
N PRO A 380 -21.25 -5.74 8.85
CA PRO A 380 -21.06 -5.87 10.29
C PRO A 380 -20.65 -7.29 10.71
N GLN A 381 -21.06 -8.32 9.95
CA GLN A 381 -20.66 -9.70 10.24
C GLN A 381 -19.16 -9.90 9.99
N ALA A 382 -18.65 -9.51 8.81
CA ALA A 382 -17.21 -9.58 8.54
C ALA A 382 -16.41 -8.73 9.52
N THR A 383 -16.96 -7.62 9.99
CA THR A 383 -16.33 -6.78 11.03
C THR A 383 -16.20 -7.55 12.34
N ALA A 384 -17.29 -8.18 12.80
CA ALA A 384 -17.31 -8.99 14.03
C ALA A 384 -16.43 -10.25 13.94
N ASP A 385 -16.31 -10.84 12.75
CA ASP A 385 -15.41 -11.98 12.49
C ASP A 385 -13.92 -11.55 12.49
N THR A 386 -13.65 -10.28 12.20
CA THR A 386 -12.28 -9.76 12.08
C THR A 386 -11.81 -9.02 13.33
N ILE A 387 -12.69 -8.35 14.07
CA ILE A 387 -12.37 -7.67 15.33
C ILE A 387 -13.21 -8.32 16.42
N ASP A 388 -12.57 -9.02 17.35
CA ASP A 388 -13.23 -9.70 18.44
C ASP A 388 -13.76 -8.71 19.51
N ARG A 389 -14.50 -9.25 20.49
CA ARG A 389 -15.15 -8.45 21.56
C ARG A 389 -14.15 -7.75 22.49
N ASP A 390 -12.91 -8.22 22.55
CA ASP A 390 -11.81 -7.65 23.33
C ASP A 390 -11.00 -6.62 22.52
N GLY A 391 -11.40 -6.34 21.27
CA GLY A 391 -10.78 -5.39 20.36
C GLY A 391 -9.53 -5.93 19.65
N TRP A 392 -9.34 -7.23 19.61
CA TRP A 392 -8.26 -7.84 18.84
C TRP A 392 -8.64 -8.01 17.38
N LEU A 393 -7.81 -7.48 16.50
CA LEU A 393 -7.89 -7.68 15.07
C LEU A 393 -7.25 -9.04 14.72
N HIS A 394 -8.04 -9.94 14.16
CA HIS A 394 -7.62 -11.20 13.58
C HIS A 394 -6.98 -10.95 12.22
N THR A 395 -5.68 -11.13 12.12
CA THR A 395 -4.94 -10.78 10.89
C THR A 395 -5.09 -11.80 9.78
N GLY A 396 -5.43 -13.04 10.12
CA GLY A 396 -5.39 -14.18 9.22
C GLY A 396 -3.98 -14.64 8.85
N ASP A 397 -2.95 -14.04 9.46
CA ASP A 397 -1.55 -14.40 9.23
C ASP A 397 -1.01 -15.17 10.44
N VAL A 398 -0.31 -16.29 10.20
CA VAL A 398 0.35 -17.10 11.23
C VAL A 398 1.74 -16.54 11.47
N ALA A 399 2.11 -16.44 12.75
CA ALA A 399 3.39 -15.84 13.12
C ALA A 399 4.06 -16.55 14.29
N VAL A 400 5.32 -16.21 14.48
CA VAL A 400 6.10 -16.49 15.71
C VAL A 400 6.55 -15.14 16.27
N ILE A 401 6.44 -14.97 17.58
CA ILE A 401 6.97 -13.83 18.31
C ILE A 401 8.11 -14.32 19.19
N ASN A 402 9.31 -13.76 19.01
CA ASN A 402 10.46 -14.16 19.83
C ASN A 402 10.45 -13.46 21.21
N GLU A 403 11.39 -13.80 22.07
CA GLU A 403 11.54 -13.23 23.44
C GLU A 403 11.75 -11.71 23.48
N HIS A 404 12.21 -11.11 22.37
CA HIS A 404 12.41 -9.67 22.22
C HIS A 404 11.21 -8.96 21.56
N GLY A 405 10.10 -9.68 21.30
CA GLY A 405 8.88 -9.14 20.70
C GLY A 405 8.92 -8.99 19.18
N TYR A 406 9.95 -9.52 18.49
CA TYR A 406 10.01 -9.49 17.03
C TYR A 406 9.10 -10.55 16.42
N VAL A 407 8.33 -10.12 15.44
CA VAL A 407 7.36 -10.93 14.71
C VAL A 407 7.98 -11.49 13.43
N LYS A 408 7.83 -12.78 13.21
CA LYS A 408 8.09 -13.43 11.93
C LYS A 408 6.78 -14.00 11.41
N ILE A 409 6.26 -13.47 10.30
CA ILE A 409 5.14 -14.08 9.60
C ILE A 409 5.62 -15.35 8.94
N THR A 410 4.94 -16.45 9.22
CA THR A 410 5.31 -17.77 8.69
C THR A 410 4.38 -18.23 7.58
N ASP A 411 3.10 -17.86 7.63
CA ASP A 411 2.11 -18.20 6.59
C ASP A 411 0.81 -17.40 6.74
N ARG A 412 -0.20 -17.79 5.95
CA ARG A 412 -1.59 -17.35 6.07
C ARG A 412 -2.49 -18.50 6.45
N LEU A 413 -3.39 -18.29 7.42
CA LEU A 413 -4.35 -19.30 7.86
C LEU A 413 -5.16 -19.89 6.70
N LYS A 414 -5.62 -19.06 5.79
CA LYS A 414 -6.43 -19.45 4.62
C LYS A 414 -5.65 -20.17 3.51
N ASP A 415 -4.32 -20.08 3.50
CA ASP A 415 -3.47 -20.73 2.51
C ASP A 415 -2.93 -22.05 3.04
N MET A 416 -2.95 -22.26 4.36
CA MET A 416 -2.64 -23.52 5.02
C MET A 416 -3.55 -24.63 4.49
N TYR A 417 -3.00 -25.81 4.26
CA TYR A 417 -3.73 -27.03 3.93
C TYR A 417 -3.41 -28.16 4.91
N ILE A 418 -4.32 -29.12 5.01
CA ILE A 418 -4.19 -30.23 5.98
C ILE A 418 -3.81 -31.51 5.25
N SER A 419 -2.58 -31.99 5.46
CA SER A 419 -2.08 -33.22 4.86
C SER A 419 -1.91 -34.30 5.91
N GLY A 420 -2.71 -35.36 5.80
CA GLY A 420 -2.65 -36.50 6.74
C GLY A 420 -2.89 -36.11 8.21
N GLY A 421 -3.72 -35.08 8.45
CA GLY A 421 -4.03 -34.57 9.78
C GLY A 421 -3.04 -33.54 10.33
N PHE A 422 -2.03 -33.15 9.54
CA PHE A 422 -1.04 -32.13 9.91
C PHE A 422 -1.21 -30.86 9.10
N ASN A 423 -1.10 -29.71 9.76
CA ASN A 423 -1.09 -28.42 9.09
C ASN A 423 0.21 -28.27 8.25
N VAL A 424 0.05 -27.91 7.00
CA VAL A 424 1.15 -27.58 6.10
C VAL A 424 1.01 -26.13 5.68
N TYR A 425 2.06 -25.38 5.87
CA TYR A 425 2.12 -23.96 5.58
C TYR A 425 2.85 -23.75 4.25
N PRO A 426 2.16 -23.31 3.19
CA PRO A 426 2.75 -23.09 1.86
C PRO A 426 4.03 -22.28 1.86
N ALA A 427 4.11 -21.22 2.66
CA ALA A 427 5.30 -20.37 2.71
C ALA A 427 6.55 -21.10 3.20
N GLU A 428 6.42 -22.08 4.10
CA GLU A 428 7.55 -22.93 4.55
C GLU A 428 8.08 -23.79 3.40
N VAL A 429 7.17 -24.35 2.60
CA VAL A 429 7.52 -25.15 1.43
C VAL A 429 8.16 -24.27 0.36
N GLU A 430 7.59 -23.10 0.09
CA GLU A 430 8.11 -22.12 -0.87
C GLU A 430 9.52 -21.66 -0.49
N GLN A 431 9.78 -21.38 0.80
CA GLN A 431 11.12 -21.02 1.28
C GLN A 431 12.14 -22.15 1.10
N ALA A 432 11.73 -23.40 1.27
CA ALA A 432 12.60 -24.54 1.00
C ALA A 432 12.93 -24.63 -0.49
N MET A 433 11.93 -24.45 -1.37
CA MET A 433 12.13 -24.50 -2.82
C MET A 433 12.96 -23.34 -3.36
N ALA A 434 12.86 -22.15 -2.78
CA ALA A 434 13.65 -20.99 -3.18
C ALA A 434 15.18 -21.19 -3.01
N ARG A 435 15.60 -22.19 -2.23
CA ARG A 435 17.02 -22.55 -2.04
C ARG A 435 17.56 -23.46 -3.15
N LEU A 436 16.69 -24.00 -4.01
CA LEU A 436 17.11 -24.86 -5.11
C LEU A 436 17.63 -24.01 -6.27
N ASP A 437 18.86 -24.29 -6.68
CA ASP A 437 19.41 -23.58 -7.85
C ASP A 437 18.56 -23.88 -9.10
N GLY A 438 18.39 -22.87 -9.96
CA GLY A 438 17.52 -22.94 -11.11
C GLY A 438 16.06 -22.53 -10.86
N VAL A 439 15.64 -22.30 -9.62
CA VAL A 439 14.34 -21.74 -9.25
C VAL A 439 14.41 -20.22 -9.22
N ALA A 440 13.52 -19.56 -9.98
CA ALA A 440 13.32 -18.11 -9.93
C ALA A 440 12.23 -17.75 -8.93
N GLU A 441 11.06 -18.43 -9.03
CA GLU A 441 9.89 -18.16 -8.19
C GLU A 441 9.13 -19.45 -7.90
N THR A 442 8.41 -19.48 -6.77
CA THR A 442 7.53 -20.61 -6.42
C THR A 442 6.24 -20.13 -5.76
N ALA A 443 5.18 -20.92 -5.98
CA ALA A 443 3.95 -20.82 -5.21
C ALA A 443 3.45 -22.21 -4.88
N VAL A 444 2.94 -22.41 -3.66
CA VAL A 444 2.40 -23.69 -3.20
C VAL A 444 0.94 -23.54 -2.79
N ILE A 445 0.14 -24.52 -3.19
CA ILE A 445 -1.26 -24.64 -2.77
C ILE A 445 -1.55 -26.05 -2.28
N GLY A 446 -2.55 -26.20 -1.41
CA GLY A 446 -3.19 -27.49 -1.14
C GLY A 446 -4.08 -27.88 -2.31
N VAL A 447 -4.06 -29.15 -2.67
CA VAL A 447 -4.99 -29.76 -3.62
C VAL A 447 -5.59 -31.02 -3.02
N PRO A 448 -6.87 -31.36 -3.31
CA PRO A 448 -7.55 -32.53 -2.75
C PRO A 448 -6.79 -33.82 -3.05
N ASP A 449 -6.73 -34.70 -2.05
CA ASP A 449 -6.18 -36.05 -2.14
C ASP A 449 -7.07 -37.01 -1.34
N GLU A 450 -7.42 -38.16 -1.94
CA GLU A 450 -8.35 -39.13 -1.33
C GLU A 450 -7.85 -39.73 -0.01
N ARG A 451 -6.52 -39.85 0.14
CA ARG A 451 -5.91 -40.50 1.31
C ARG A 451 -5.49 -39.51 2.39
N MET A 452 -4.92 -38.37 1.98
CA MET A 452 -4.32 -37.40 2.88
C MET A 452 -5.24 -36.23 3.20
N GLY A 453 -6.43 -36.13 2.56
CA GLY A 453 -7.32 -34.98 2.60
C GLY A 453 -6.85 -33.93 1.60
N GLU A 454 -5.69 -33.36 1.84
CA GLU A 454 -5.00 -32.49 0.90
C GLU A 454 -3.50 -32.83 0.79
N VAL A 455 -2.90 -32.46 -0.33
CA VAL A 455 -1.45 -32.57 -0.56
C VAL A 455 -0.94 -31.31 -1.27
N GLY A 456 0.35 -31.01 -1.10
CA GLY A 456 0.97 -29.85 -1.70
C GLY A 456 1.14 -30.01 -3.22
N LYS A 457 0.81 -28.95 -3.95
CA LYS A 457 1.20 -28.73 -5.35
C LYS A 457 2.07 -27.48 -5.41
N VAL A 458 3.30 -27.62 -5.92
CA VAL A 458 4.21 -26.51 -6.13
C VAL A 458 4.22 -26.08 -7.59
N PHE A 459 4.03 -24.78 -7.84
CA PHE A 459 4.26 -24.12 -9.12
C PHE A 459 5.66 -23.53 -9.10
N VAL A 460 6.43 -23.75 -10.16
CA VAL A 460 7.84 -23.34 -10.25
C VAL A 460 8.05 -22.52 -11.53
N VAL A 461 8.58 -21.30 -11.37
CA VAL A 461 9.16 -20.53 -12.47
C VAL A 461 10.66 -20.77 -12.47
N ARG A 462 11.19 -21.18 -13.62
CA ARG A 462 12.63 -21.46 -13.75
C ARG A 462 13.42 -20.18 -14.01
N LYS A 463 14.65 -20.12 -13.50
CA LYS A 463 15.61 -19.11 -13.97
C LYS A 463 15.89 -19.28 -15.47
N PRO A 464 16.21 -18.20 -16.20
CA PRO A 464 16.60 -18.30 -17.61
C PRO A 464 17.73 -19.31 -17.81
N GLY A 465 17.52 -20.25 -18.76
CA GLY A 465 18.49 -21.30 -19.07
C GLY A 465 18.48 -22.52 -18.13
N SER A 466 17.65 -22.54 -17.09
CA SER A 466 17.53 -23.70 -16.20
C SER A 466 16.73 -24.83 -16.84
N ALA A 467 17.25 -26.06 -16.76
CA ALA A 467 16.61 -27.31 -17.20
C ALA A 467 16.02 -28.12 -16.03
N LEU A 468 15.75 -27.49 -14.89
CA LEU A 468 15.25 -28.10 -13.67
C LEU A 468 14.04 -28.99 -13.92
N THR A 469 14.07 -30.23 -13.40
CA THR A 469 13.01 -31.24 -13.55
C THR A 469 12.13 -31.33 -12.29
N ALA A 470 10.94 -31.93 -12.42
CA ALA A 470 10.05 -32.16 -11.30
C ALA A 470 10.67 -33.11 -10.24
N GLU A 471 11.42 -34.10 -10.70
CA GLU A 471 12.13 -35.05 -9.84
C GLU A 471 13.18 -34.35 -8.97
N GLU A 472 13.92 -33.42 -9.54
CA GLU A 472 14.92 -32.63 -8.79
C GLU A 472 14.26 -31.71 -7.76
N VAL A 473 13.14 -31.06 -8.09
CA VAL A 473 12.35 -30.24 -7.15
C VAL A 473 11.87 -31.11 -5.98
N LEU A 474 11.26 -32.27 -6.25
CA LEU A 474 10.77 -33.18 -5.21
C LEU A 474 11.91 -33.80 -4.40
N ALA A 475 13.04 -34.14 -5.03
CA ALA A 475 14.22 -34.65 -4.34
C ALA A 475 14.75 -33.59 -3.35
N HIS A 476 14.86 -32.34 -3.79
CA HIS A 476 15.28 -31.23 -2.93
C HIS A 476 14.30 -31.03 -1.75
N ALA A 477 12.98 -31.02 -2.02
CA ALA A 477 11.97 -30.92 -0.98
C ALA A 477 12.13 -31.99 0.12
N LYS A 478 12.40 -33.23 -0.28
CA LYS A 478 12.60 -34.36 0.65
C LYS A 478 13.83 -34.21 1.55
N THR A 479 14.82 -33.44 1.17
CA THR A 479 16.01 -33.19 1.97
C THR A 479 15.79 -32.15 3.07
N LEU A 480 14.83 -31.26 2.89
CA LEU A 480 14.61 -30.09 3.76
C LEU A 480 13.31 -30.15 4.57
N LEU A 481 12.33 -30.92 4.11
CA LEU A 481 10.99 -30.92 4.66
C LEU A 481 10.59 -32.28 5.24
N ALA A 482 9.79 -32.24 6.31
CA ALA A 482 9.14 -33.43 6.83
C ALA A 482 8.22 -34.05 5.75
N ARG A 483 8.10 -35.39 5.77
CA ARG A 483 7.41 -36.14 4.70
C ARG A 483 6.02 -35.64 4.35
N PHE A 484 5.24 -35.21 5.32
CA PHE A 484 3.87 -34.71 5.09
C PHE A 484 3.82 -33.30 4.46
N LYS A 485 4.95 -32.55 4.51
CA LYS A 485 5.10 -31.21 3.90
C LYS A 485 5.62 -31.28 2.46
N VAL A 486 6.19 -32.41 2.05
CA VAL A 486 6.74 -32.58 0.69
C VAL A 486 5.61 -32.50 -0.32
N PRO A 487 5.65 -31.57 -1.31
CA PRO A 487 4.64 -31.52 -2.37
C PRO A 487 4.56 -32.85 -3.12
N GLN A 488 3.38 -33.22 -3.57
CA GLN A 488 3.21 -34.40 -4.43
C GLN A 488 3.21 -34.04 -5.91
N PHE A 489 2.87 -32.80 -6.23
CA PHE A 489 2.78 -32.32 -7.61
C PHE A 489 3.70 -31.12 -7.84
N VAL A 490 4.33 -31.10 -9.02
CA VAL A 490 5.16 -30.00 -9.51
C VAL A 490 4.60 -29.56 -10.87
N GLU A 491 4.36 -28.26 -11.01
CA GLU A 491 3.96 -27.66 -12.30
C GLU A 491 4.91 -26.52 -12.64
N PHE A 492 5.50 -26.55 -13.84
CA PHE A 492 6.34 -25.45 -14.31
C PHE A 492 5.51 -24.42 -15.06
N ARG A 493 5.82 -23.14 -14.82
CA ARG A 493 5.17 -22.01 -15.48
C ARG A 493 6.18 -20.99 -15.95
N ASP A 494 5.80 -20.19 -16.96
CA ASP A 494 6.61 -19.07 -17.42
C ASP A 494 6.53 -17.90 -16.42
N GLN A 495 5.37 -17.73 -15.76
CA GLN A 495 5.14 -16.71 -14.74
C GLN A 495 4.04 -17.13 -13.75
N LEU A 496 4.05 -16.58 -12.55
CA LEU A 496 2.96 -16.70 -11.58
C LEU A 496 1.92 -15.59 -11.77
N PRO A 497 0.65 -15.81 -11.39
CA PRO A 497 -0.35 -14.76 -11.39
C PRO A 497 -0.11 -13.81 -10.19
N TYR A 498 -0.06 -12.50 -10.45
CA TYR A 498 0.16 -11.49 -9.43
C TYR A 498 -1.00 -10.52 -9.30
N SER A 499 -1.27 -10.09 -8.05
CA SER A 499 -2.11 -8.94 -7.78
C SER A 499 -1.42 -7.65 -8.19
N ALA A 500 -2.18 -6.55 -8.25
CA ALA A 500 -1.64 -5.21 -8.49
C ALA A 500 -0.61 -4.76 -7.42
N ALA A 501 -0.66 -5.34 -6.23
CA ALA A 501 0.28 -5.10 -5.14
C ALA A 501 1.51 -6.05 -5.17
N GLY A 502 1.72 -6.81 -6.25
CA GLY A 502 2.85 -7.74 -6.40
C GLY A 502 2.74 -9.02 -5.57
N LYS A 503 1.54 -9.39 -5.08
CA LYS A 503 1.33 -10.65 -4.35
C LYS A 503 0.83 -11.75 -5.28
N VAL A 504 1.36 -12.96 -5.13
CA VAL A 504 0.88 -14.13 -5.88
C VAL A 504 -0.59 -14.41 -5.57
N LEU A 505 -1.39 -14.58 -6.63
CA LEU A 505 -2.82 -14.87 -6.55
C LEU A 505 -3.05 -16.38 -6.46
N LYS A 506 -2.79 -16.98 -5.30
CA LYS A 506 -2.96 -18.44 -5.06
C LYS A 506 -4.38 -18.92 -5.36
N ARG A 507 -5.39 -18.04 -5.22
CA ARG A 507 -6.77 -18.37 -5.61
C ARG A 507 -6.89 -18.72 -7.09
N GLN A 508 -6.28 -17.95 -8.00
CA GLN A 508 -6.27 -18.26 -9.43
C GLN A 508 -5.60 -19.60 -9.69
N LEU A 509 -4.49 -19.90 -9.00
CA LEU A 509 -3.82 -21.20 -9.11
C LEU A 509 -4.68 -22.37 -8.63
N ARG A 510 -5.64 -22.14 -7.71
CA ARG A 510 -6.62 -23.17 -7.29
C ARG A 510 -7.77 -23.34 -8.30
N GLU A 511 -8.26 -22.23 -8.86
CA GLU A 511 -9.42 -22.20 -9.77
C GLU A 511 -9.11 -22.77 -11.17
N GLU A 512 -7.88 -22.63 -11.66
CA GLU A 512 -7.44 -23.15 -12.97
C GLU A 512 -7.49 -24.70 -13.06
N LYS A 513 -7.95 -25.38 -12.01
CA LYS A 513 -8.04 -26.85 -11.91
C LYS A 513 -9.48 -27.39 -11.79
N ALA A 514 -10.45 -26.52 -11.69
CA ALA A 514 -11.86 -26.90 -11.75
C ALA A 514 -12.38 -26.96 -13.25
#